data_950b882b9d69afba5d907a44c334e2a9
#
_entry.id   950b882b9d69afba5d907a44c334e2a9
#
_cell.length_a   1.000
_cell.length_b   1.000
_cell.length_c   1.000
_cell.angle_alpha   90.00
_cell.angle_beta   90.00
_cell.angle_gamma   90.00
#
_symmetry.space_group_name_H-M   'P 1'
#
loop_
_entity.id
_entity.type
_entity.pdbx_description
1 polymer ?
#
loop_
_entity_poly.entity_id
_entity_poly.type
_entity_poly.pdbx_seq_one_letter_code
_entity_poly.pdbx_strand_id
1 'polypeptide(L)'
;ELVSVPTAGTLPRGTYTWETILSKGGTIMPRLAIGLTPSLSLGISWGMNGIIGNEKPEFNIQPGFYVKYRAFDESDTRPAFLLGINTQGKGKYTEAERIVIGDEGPPITRYEQKALGFFISMSKNWEFFGNLGFHIGANKNIWEKTGNPKDDEKINLFLGLDKEINRSFSLLI
;
A
#
# COMPACT_ATOMS: atom_id res chain seq x y z
N GLU A 1 -0.51 -9.14 -0.45
CA GLU A 1 -1.35 -7.93 -0.58
C GLU A 1 -2.57 -8.28 -1.42
N LEU A 2 -3.77 -7.95 -0.94
CA LEU A 2 -4.98 -8.06 -1.76
C LEU A 2 -5.09 -6.77 -2.55
N VAL A 3 -5.01 -6.81 -3.86
CA VAL A 3 -5.09 -5.69 -4.80
C VAL A 3 -4.59 -4.34 -4.23
N SER A 4 -5.27 -3.76 -3.23
CA SER A 4 -4.91 -2.51 -2.56
C SER A 4 -4.90 -2.59 -1.02
N VAL A 5 -5.32 -3.72 -0.44
CA VAL A 5 -5.39 -3.92 1.02
C VAL A 5 -4.14 -4.64 1.51
N PRO A 6 -3.37 -4.04 2.45
CA PRO A 6 -2.22 -4.71 3.05
C PRO A 6 -2.65 -5.92 3.87
N THR A 7 -1.99 -7.06 3.64
CA THR A 7 -2.16 -8.28 4.44
C THR A 7 -0.98 -8.46 5.38
N ALA A 8 -1.11 -9.26 6.43
CA ALA A 8 -0.02 -9.58 7.36
C ALA A 8 1.02 -10.57 6.79
N GLY A 9 0.97 -10.87 5.49
CA GLY A 9 1.97 -11.69 4.81
C GLY A 9 3.28 -10.95 4.55
N THR A 10 4.40 -11.66 4.77
CA THR A 10 5.77 -11.25 4.42
C THR A 10 6.35 -12.21 3.39
N LEU A 11 7.38 -11.80 2.68
CA LEU A 11 8.11 -12.67 1.77
C LEU A 11 9.02 -13.64 2.54
N PRO A 12 9.14 -14.91 2.13
CA PRO A 12 10.13 -15.82 2.66
C PRO A 12 11.56 -15.25 2.51
N ARG A 13 12.45 -15.61 3.43
CA ARG A 13 13.84 -15.16 3.38
C ARG A 13 14.50 -15.53 2.05
N GLY A 14 15.18 -14.56 1.43
CA GLY A 14 15.92 -14.74 0.18
C GLY A 14 15.05 -14.81 -1.07
N THR A 15 13.73 -14.67 -0.93
CA THR A 15 12.84 -14.54 -2.09
C THR A 15 12.65 -13.08 -2.46
N TYR A 16 12.34 -12.83 -3.72
CA TYR A 16 12.00 -11.50 -4.22
C TYR A 16 10.74 -11.57 -5.07
N THR A 17 10.05 -10.45 -5.15
CA THR A 17 8.92 -10.26 -6.06
C THR A 17 9.14 -9.00 -6.88
N TRP A 18 8.75 -9.09 -8.15
CA TRP A 18 8.61 -7.94 -9.03
C TRP A 18 7.14 -7.77 -9.37
N GLU A 19 6.62 -6.59 -9.11
CA GLU A 19 5.24 -6.20 -9.43
C GLU A 19 5.27 -4.96 -10.30
N THR A 20 4.29 -4.84 -11.20
CA THR A 20 4.08 -3.62 -11.98
C THR A 20 2.63 -3.19 -11.81
N ILE A 21 2.42 -2.03 -11.23
CA ILE A 21 1.09 -1.47 -11.01
C ILE A 21 0.81 -0.47 -12.14
N LEU A 22 -0.31 -0.66 -12.80
CA LEU A 22 -0.85 0.28 -13.78
C LEU A 22 -1.97 1.08 -13.14
N SER A 23 -1.97 2.39 -13.33
CA SER A 23 -2.96 3.30 -12.73
C SER A 23 -3.42 4.34 -13.74
N LYS A 24 -4.38 5.16 -13.34
CA LYS A 24 -4.91 6.27 -14.15
C LYS A 24 -3.78 7.21 -14.60
N GLY A 25 -4.04 7.96 -15.70
CA GLY A 25 -3.04 8.90 -16.24
C GLY A 25 -1.84 8.21 -16.89
N GLY A 26 -2.00 6.95 -17.36
CA GLY A 26 -0.90 6.21 -17.97
C GLY A 26 0.26 5.94 -17.02
N THR A 27 -0.01 5.87 -15.72
CA THR A 27 1.00 5.62 -14.69
C THR A 27 1.44 4.16 -14.69
N ILE A 28 2.74 3.95 -14.73
CA ILE A 28 3.40 2.65 -14.53
C ILE A 28 4.27 2.75 -13.29
N MET A 29 4.10 1.80 -12.36
CA MET A 29 4.85 1.78 -11.13
C MET A 29 5.44 0.40 -10.86
N PRO A 30 6.68 0.14 -11.28
CA PRO A 30 7.42 -1.05 -10.91
C PRO A 30 7.73 -1.02 -9.41
N ARG A 31 7.62 -2.18 -8.78
CA ARG A 31 7.97 -2.45 -7.39
C ARG A 31 8.82 -3.70 -7.30
N LEU A 32 9.92 -3.60 -6.63
CA LEU A 32 10.77 -4.74 -6.26
C LEU A 32 10.71 -4.91 -4.75
N ALA A 33 10.44 -6.11 -4.26
CA ALA A 33 10.48 -6.42 -2.84
C ALA A 33 11.29 -7.70 -2.59
N ILE A 34 11.95 -7.75 -1.43
CA ILE A 34 12.77 -8.87 -0.98
C ILE A 34 12.44 -9.24 0.47
N GLY A 35 12.41 -10.53 0.77
CA GLY A 35 12.35 -11.09 2.12
C GLY A 35 13.74 -11.17 2.73
N LEU A 36 14.03 -10.36 3.74
CA LEU A 36 15.30 -10.41 4.46
C LEU A 36 15.31 -11.49 5.54
N THR A 37 14.19 -11.60 6.25
CA THR A 37 13.91 -12.68 7.22
C THR A 37 12.49 -13.19 6.98
N PRO A 38 12.08 -14.29 7.62
CA PRO A 38 10.68 -14.73 7.53
C PRO A 38 9.67 -13.67 7.99
N SER A 39 10.11 -12.73 8.85
CA SER A 39 9.24 -11.69 9.41
C SER A 39 9.50 -10.29 8.85
N LEU A 40 10.53 -10.08 8.03
CA LEU A 40 10.91 -8.75 7.52
C LEU A 40 11.05 -8.76 6.00
N SER A 41 10.28 -7.92 5.35
CA SER A 41 10.38 -7.66 3.91
C SER A 41 10.61 -6.18 3.65
N LEU A 42 11.49 -5.90 2.69
CA LEU A 42 11.77 -4.55 2.19
C LEU A 42 11.44 -4.47 0.72
N GLY A 43 11.08 -3.28 0.26
CA GLY A 43 10.86 -3.04 -1.16
C GLY A 43 11.12 -1.59 -1.54
N ILE A 44 11.31 -1.40 -2.83
CA ILE A 44 11.46 -0.10 -3.49
C ILE A 44 10.53 -0.04 -4.69
N SER A 45 10.00 1.13 -4.97
CA SER A 45 9.14 1.39 -6.12
C SER A 45 9.46 2.73 -6.75
N TRP A 46 9.16 2.88 -8.03
CA TRP A 46 9.33 4.15 -8.71
C TRP A 46 8.18 4.38 -9.68
N GLY A 47 7.46 5.47 -9.51
CA GLY A 47 6.33 5.84 -10.38
C GLY A 47 6.79 6.61 -11.62
N MET A 48 6.20 6.24 -12.74
CA MET A 48 6.32 6.92 -14.03
C MET A 48 4.91 7.23 -14.52
N ASN A 49 4.63 8.47 -14.88
CA ASN A 49 3.31 8.93 -15.31
C ASN A 49 3.32 9.26 -16.80
N GLY A 50 2.17 9.20 -17.47
CA GLY A 50 2.05 9.55 -18.91
C GLY A 50 2.77 8.58 -19.85
N ILE A 51 3.17 7.39 -19.38
CA ILE A 51 3.84 6.38 -20.24
C ILE A 51 2.86 5.74 -21.22
N ILE A 52 1.61 5.56 -20.80
CA ILE A 52 0.54 5.04 -21.64
C ILE A 52 -0.42 6.19 -21.92
N GLY A 53 -0.62 6.52 -23.20
CA GLY A 53 -1.48 7.61 -23.64
C GLY A 53 -0.73 8.69 -24.41
N ASN A 54 -1.30 9.90 -24.47
CA ASN A 54 -0.77 11.03 -25.25
C ASN A 54 -0.09 12.10 -24.38
N GLU A 55 0.04 11.85 -23.08
CA GLU A 55 0.70 12.77 -22.15
C GLU A 55 2.22 12.64 -22.25
N LYS A 56 2.93 13.68 -21.79
CA LYS A 56 4.40 13.62 -21.72
C LYS A 56 4.80 12.72 -20.56
N PRO A 57 5.72 11.76 -20.78
CA PRO A 57 6.25 10.95 -19.70
C PRO A 57 6.92 11.79 -18.63
N GLU A 58 6.50 11.59 -17.38
CA GLU A 58 7.07 12.23 -16.20
C GLU A 58 7.44 11.17 -15.16
N PHE A 59 8.64 11.27 -14.61
CA PHE A 59 9.10 10.40 -13.53
C PHE A 59 8.83 11.05 -12.19
N ASN A 60 8.36 10.28 -11.22
CA ASN A 60 8.27 10.77 -9.85
C ASN A 60 9.67 11.09 -9.32
N ILE A 61 9.78 12.22 -8.61
CA ILE A 61 11.06 12.76 -8.13
C ILE A 61 11.72 11.81 -7.13
N GLN A 62 10.91 11.09 -6.35
CA GLN A 62 11.39 10.24 -5.27
C GLN A 62 10.98 8.79 -5.48
N PRO A 63 11.89 7.83 -5.20
CA PRO A 63 11.51 6.44 -5.07
C PRO A 63 10.65 6.23 -3.81
N GLY A 64 9.70 5.32 -3.90
CA GLY A 64 8.95 4.88 -2.74
C GLY A 64 9.63 3.71 -2.03
N PHE A 65 9.54 3.70 -0.72
CA PHE A 65 10.02 2.62 0.14
C PHE A 65 8.86 1.88 0.78
N TYR A 66 9.08 0.60 0.97
CA TYR A 66 8.11 -0.30 1.52
C TYR A 66 8.79 -1.23 2.52
N VAL A 67 8.29 -1.26 3.74
CA VAL A 67 8.80 -2.10 4.82
C VAL A 67 7.62 -2.83 5.43
N LYS A 68 7.74 -4.14 5.61
CA LYS A 68 6.80 -4.97 6.37
C LYS A 68 7.54 -5.74 7.44
N TYR A 69 7.06 -5.63 8.66
CA TYR A 69 7.54 -6.41 9.79
C TYR A 69 6.37 -7.16 10.43
N ARG A 70 6.39 -8.48 10.31
CA ARG A 70 5.41 -9.36 10.97
C ARG A 70 5.86 -9.65 12.37
N ALA A 71 5.18 -9.02 13.34
CA ALA A 71 5.51 -9.15 14.75
C ALA A 71 5.05 -10.50 15.34
N PHE A 72 3.91 -11.00 14.86
CA PHE A 72 3.36 -12.28 15.29
C PHE A 72 2.89 -13.08 14.08
N ASP A 73 3.23 -14.37 14.08
CA ASP A 73 2.70 -15.32 13.12
C ASP A 73 1.26 -15.73 13.47
N GLU A 74 0.50 -16.09 12.46
CA GLU A 74 -0.80 -16.70 12.65
C GLU A 74 -0.68 -18.04 13.39
N SER A 75 -1.61 -18.29 14.28
CA SER A 75 -1.80 -19.59 14.95
C SER A 75 -3.28 -19.90 15.03
N ASP A 76 -3.67 -21.09 15.48
CA ASP A 76 -5.09 -21.48 15.59
C ASP A 76 -5.91 -20.46 16.39
N THR A 77 -5.33 -19.86 17.42
CA THR A 77 -6.02 -18.97 18.36
C THR A 77 -5.82 -17.48 18.11
N ARG A 78 -4.80 -17.08 17.33
CA ARG A 78 -4.50 -15.67 17.11
C ARG A 78 -4.24 -15.36 15.62
N PRO A 79 -4.62 -14.14 15.16
CA PRO A 79 -4.26 -13.68 13.83
C PRO A 79 -2.76 -13.36 13.73
N ALA A 80 -2.23 -13.37 12.52
CA ALA A 80 -0.96 -12.73 12.22
C ALA A 80 -1.08 -11.22 12.42
N PHE A 81 -0.04 -10.58 12.95
CA PHE A 81 0.02 -9.13 13.16
C PHE A 81 1.26 -8.54 12.50
N LEU A 82 1.06 -7.49 11.73
CA LEU A 82 2.07 -6.85 10.92
C LEU A 82 2.06 -5.35 11.12
N LEU A 83 3.25 -4.78 11.19
CA LEU A 83 3.54 -3.35 11.13
C LEU A 83 4.19 -3.05 9.78
N GLY A 84 3.85 -1.94 9.16
CA GLY A 84 4.46 -1.57 7.89
C GLY A 84 4.54 -0.08 7.65
N ILE A 85 5.39 0.26 6.69
CA ILE A 85 5.56 1.60 6.17
C ILE A 85 5.51 1.49 4.64
N ASN A 86 4.74 2.35 4.01
CA ASN A 86 4.72 2.49 2.56
C ASN A 86 4.67 3.96 2.20
N THR A 87 5.74 4.46 1.58
CA THR A 87 5.86 5.87 1.19
C THR A 87 5.47 6.11 -0.27
N GLN A 88 5.11 5.06 -1.02
CA GLN A 88 4.69 5.18 -2.40
C GLN A 88 3.19 5.35 -2.51
N GLY A 89 2.75 6.52 -2.99
CA GLY A 89 1.39 6.75 -3.46
C GLY A 89 1.21 6.34 -4.93
N LYS A 90 0.03 6.58 -5.48
CA LYS A 90 -0.29 6.31 -6.90
C LYS A 90 -0.55 7.62 -7.64
N GLY A 91 -0.24 7.63 -8.95
CA GLY A 91 -0.37 8.80 -9.79
C GLY A 91 0.82 9.76 -9.69
N LYS A 92 0.63 10.95 -10.23
CA LYS A 92 1.66 11.97 -10.28
C LYS A 92 1.95 12.54 -8.89
N TYR A 93 3.24 12.77 -8.62
CA TYR A 93 3.69 13.46 -7.41
C TYR A 93 3.80 14.95 -7.73
N THR A 94 2.85 15.75 -7.28
CA THR A 94 2.74 17.16 -7.60
C THR A 94 2.60 18.02 -6.36
N GLU A 95 2.96 19.28 -6.49
CA GLU A 95 2.57 20.31 -5.54
C GLU A 95 1.07 20.59 -5.72
N ALA A 96 0.29 20.34 -4.67
CA ALA A 96 -1.12 20.68 -4.63
C ALA A 96 -1.29 22.05 -3.98
N GLU A 97 -2.08 22.91 -4.60
CA GLU A 97 -2.49 24.16 -3.97
C GLU A 97 -3.27 23.86 -2.68
N ARG A 98 -2.98 24.60 -1.62
CA ARG A 98 -3.75 24.52 -0.38
C ARG A 98 -5.16 25.07 -0.64
N ILE A 99 -6.15 24.18 -0.62
CA ILE A 99 -7.56 24.57 -0.73
C ILE A 99 -8.13 24.84 0.69
N VAL A 100 -7.50 25.71 1.43
CA VAL A 100 -8.08 26.24 2.66
C VAL A 100 -8.31 27.71 2.45
N ILE A 101 -9.57 28.14 2.41
CA ILE A 101 -9.96 29.54 2.29
C ILE A 101 -9.29 30.31 3.43
N GLY A 102 -8.35 31.20 3.08
CA GLY A 102 -7.63 32.07 4.02
C GLY A 102 -6.32 31.55 4.59
N ASP A 103 -5.78 30.43 4.12
CA ASP A 103 -4.47 29.93 4.55
C ASP A 103 -3.43 30.09 3.41
N GLU A 104 -2.54 31.07 3.52
CA GLU A 104 -1.41 31.34 2.61
C GLU A 104 -0.18 30.47 2.94
N GLY A 105 -0.38 29.23 3.36
CA GLY A 105 0.74 28.33 3.66
C GLY A 105 1.47 27.84 2.40
N PRO A 106 2.69 27.24 2.56
CA PRO A 106 3.45 26.72 1.43
C PRO A 106 2.67 25.62 0.70
N PRO A 107 2.91 25.41 -0.61
CA PRO A 107 2.27 24.35 -1.38
C PRO A 107 2.52 22.98 -0.75
N ILE A 108 1.56 22.10 -0.89
CA ILE A 108 1.62 20.74 -0.34
C ILE A 108 2.02 19.79 -1.45
N THR A 109 3.12 19.08 -1.22
CA THR A 109 3.62 18.07 -2.16
C THR A 109 3.07 16.71 -1.79
N ARG A 110 2.37 16.06 -2.73
CA ARG A 110 1.77 14.73 -2.51
C ARG A 110 1.53 13.97 -3.81
N TYR A 111 1.25 12.68 -3.69
CA TYR A 111 0.69 11.89 -4.77
C TYR A 111 -0.80 12.20 -4.97
N GLU A 112 -1.34 11.97 -6.17
CA GLU A 112 -2.78 12.06 -6.44
C GLU A 112 -3.57 11.17 -5.49
N GLN A 113 -3.11 9.93 -5.28
CA GLN A 113 -3.58 9.04 -4.23
C GLN A 113 -2.45 8.88 -3.21
N LYS A 114 -2.68 9.38 -2.00
CA LYS A 114 -1.70 9.33 -0.91
C LYS A 114 -1.16 7.92 -0.70
N ALA A 115 0.10 7.83 -0.34
CA ALA A 115 0.68 6.59 0.17
C ALA A 115 -0.03 6.15 1.47
N LEU A 116 0.03 4.87 1.77
CA LEU A 116 -0.54 4.35 3.02
C LEU A 116 0.09 4.99 4.27
N GLY A 117 1.38 5.36 4.19
CA GLY A 117 2.13 5.81 5.34
C GLY A 117 2.48 4.67 6.28
N PHE A 118 2.36 4.90 7.57
CA PHE A 118 2.40 3.83 8.57
C PHE A 118 1.10 3.05 8.52
N PHE A 119 1.20 1.74 8.62
CA PHE A 119 0.03 0.89 8.70
C PHE A 119 0.24 -0.31 9.62
N ILE A 120 -0.85 -0.79 10.17
CA ILE A 120 -0.94 -2.05 10.88
C ILE A 120 -1.93 -2.94 10.14
N SER A 121 -1.68 -4.24 10.12
CA SER A 121 -2.57 -5.22 9.52
C SER A 121 -2.65 -6.47 10.35
N MET A 122 -3.84 -7.00 10.51
CA MET A 122 -4.12 -8.30 11.07
C MET A 122 -4.74 -9.19 10.00
N SER A 123 -4.29 -10.43 9.94
CA SER A 123 -4.77 -11.41 8.97
C SER A 123 -5.04 -12.74 9.67
N LYS A 124 -6.19 -13.32 9.37
CA LYS A 124 -6.58 -14.64 9.87
C LYS A 124 -7.17 -15.46 8.74
N ASN A 125 -6.73 -16.70 8.63
CA ASN A 125 -7.20 -17.65 7.64
C ASN A 125 -7.95 -18.78 8.31
N TRP A 126 -9.00 -19.26 7.65
CA TRP A 126 -9.78 -20.44 8.04
C TRP A 126 -9.95 -21.36 6.85
N GLU A 127 -9.88 -22.65 7.13
CA GLU A 127 -10.23 -23.68 6.16
C GLU A 127 -11.75 -23.89 6.20
N PHE A 128 -12.47 -23.32 5.23
CA PHE A 128 -13.91 -23.48 5.07
C PHE A 128 -14.25 -23.61 3.59
N PHE A 129 -14.43 -24.86 3.11
CA PHE A 129 -14.57 -25.16 1.67
C PHE A 129 -13.54 -24.42 0.80
N GLY A 130 -12.25 -24.64 1.06
CA GLY A 130 -11.13 -23.87 0.59
C GLY A 130 -10.71 -22.77 1.60
N ASN A 131 -9.65 -22.04 1.32
CA ASN A 131 -9.11 -21.04 2.22
C ASN A 131 -9.99 -19.77 2.22
N LEU A 132 -10.32 -19.27 3.42
CA LEU A 132 -11.00 -18.00 3.63
C LEU A 132 -10.09 -17.09 4.46
N GLY A 133 -9.56 -16.05 3.85
CA GLY A 133 -8.74 -15.05 4.51
C GLY A 133 -9.54 -13.81 4.89
N PHE A 134 -9.33 -13.32 6.10
CA PHE A 134 -9.88 -12.07 6.60
C PHE A 134 -8.75 -11.13 7.01
N HIS A 135 -8.79 -9.91 6.52
CA HIS A 135 -7.76 -8.91 6.75
C HIS A 135 -8.40 -7.61 7.21
N ILE A 136 -7.88 -7.08 8.31
CA ILE A 136 -8.30 -5.78 8.84
C ILE A 136 -7.07 -4.99 9.23
N GLY A 137 -7.15 -3.68 9.08
CA GLY A 137 -6.07 -2.83 9.53
C GLY A 137 -6.41 -1.37 9.52
N ALA A 138 -5.39 -0.58 9.85
CA ALA A 138 -5.48 0.86 9.88
C ALA A 138 -4.19 1.46 9.31
N ASN A 139 -4.31 2.66 8.74
CA ASN A 139 -3.15 3.39 8.26
C ASN A 139 -3.26 4.89 8.52
N LYS A 140 -2.11 5.53 8.62
CA LYS A 140 -1.98 6.98 8.69
C LYS A 140 -0.76 7.44 7.92
N ASN A 141 -0.97 8.31 6.94
CA ASN A 141 0.12 9.02 6.27
C ASN A 141 0.38 10.34 7.00
N ILE A 142 1.60 10.51 7.48
CA ILE A 142 2.03 11.71 8.20
C ILE A 142 2.86 12.67 7.33
N TRP A 143 3.30 12.20 6.15
CA TRP A 143 4.16 12.99 5.26
C TRP A 143 3.37 13.81 4.25
N GLU A 144 2.33 13.22 3.68
CA GLU A 144 1.51 13.86 2.66
C GLU A 144 0.29 14.51 3.29
N LYS A 145 0.17 15.82 3.11
CA LYS A 145 -0.94 16.61 3.62
C LYS A 145 -1.98 16.85 2.52
N THR A 146 -3.24 16.95 2.88
CA THR A 146 -4.33 17.34 1.96
C THR A 146 -4.63 18.83 2.00
N GLY A 147 -4.09 19.53 3.00
CA GLY A 147 -4.48 20.90 3.31
C GLY A 147 -5.77 21.01 4.11
N ASN A 148 -6.45 19.89 4.34
CA ASN A 148 -7.60 19.80 5.24
C ASN A 148 -7.17 19.15 6.57
N PRO A 149 -7.04 19.91 7.66
CA PRO A 149 -6.59 19.36 8.95
C PRO A 149 -7.45 18.19 9.42
N LYS A 150 -8.77 18.25 9.17
CA LYS A 150 -9.69 17.18 9.56
C LYS A 150 -9.42 15.85 8.85
N ASP A 151 -8.89 15.89 7.64
CA ASP A 151 -8.51 14.71 6.87
C ASP A 151 -7.12 14.21 7.25
N ASP A 152 -6.19 15.14 7.47
CA ASP A 152 -4.80 14.82 7.76
C ASP A 152 -4.60 14.22 9.16
N GLU A 153 -5.51 14.48 10.09
CA GLU A 153 -5.49 13.94 11.45
C GLU A 153 -6.14 12.56 11.57
N LYS A 154 -6.97 12.16 10.61
CA LYS A 154 -7.70 10.89 10.68
C LYS A 154 -6.83 9.67 10.45
N ILE A 155 -7.22 8.60 11.10
CA ILE A 155 -6.75 7.24 10.83
C ILE A 155 -7.74 6.61 9.84
N ASN A 156 -7.23 6.03 8.76
CA ASN A 156 -8.04 5.29 7.81
C ASN A 156 -8.09 3.82 8.23
N LEU A 157 -9.27 3.22 8.12
CA LEU A 157 -9.47 1.79 8.35
C LEU A 157 -9.64 1.10 7.00
N PHE A 158 -9.15 -0.13 6.91
CA PHE A 158 -9.34 -0.97 5.74
C PHE A 158 -9.73 -2.39 6.15
N LEU A 159 -10.49 -3.03 5.28
CA LEU A 159 -10.97 -4.39 5.43
C LEU A 159 -10.77 -5.10 4.09
N GLY A 160 -10.42 -6.37 4.14
CA GLY A 160 -10.30 -7.22 2.97
C GLY A 160 -10.69 -8.66 3.27
N LEU A 161 -11.26 -9.30 2.28
CA LEU A 161 -11.61 -10.70 2.29
C LEU A 161 -11.02 -11.37 1.05
N ASP A 162 -10.44 -12.54 1.22
CA ASP A 162 -10.12 -13.43 0.13
C ASP A 162 -10.71 -14.81 0.35
N LYS A 163 -11.26 -15.37 -0.71
CA LYS A 163 -11.88 -16.69 -0.71
C LYS A 163 -11.35 -17.50 -1.87
N GLU A 164 -10.66 -18.58 -1.56
CA GLU A 164 -10.33 -19.60 -2.54
C GLU A 164 -11.59 -20.44 -2.82
N ILE A 165 -12.06 -20.39 -4.07
CA ILE A 165 -13.22 -21.17 -4.53
C ILE A 165 -12.74 -22.52 -5.06
N ASN A 166 -11.65 -22.52 -5.79
CA ASN A 166 -10.93 -23.69 -6.23
C ASN A 166 -9.46 -23.34 -6.52
N ARG A 167 -8.64 -24.34 -6.92
CA ARG A 167 -7.19 -24.16 -7.18
C ARG A 167 -6.85 -23.10 -8.23
N SER A 168 -7.81 -22.72 -9.08
CA SER A 168 -7.59 -21.79 -10.18
C SER A 168 -8.38 -20.48 -10.03
N PHE A 169 -9.26 -20.37 -9.03
CA PHE A 169 -10.12 -19.21 -8.87
C PHE A 169 -10.24 -18.78 -7.41
N SER A 170 -9.90 -17.51 -7.16
CA SER A 170 -10.04 -16.85 -5.87
C SER A 170 -10.82 -15.57 -6.03
N LEU A 171 -11.73 -15.29 -5.09
CA LEU A 171 -12.47 -14.04 -4.99
C LEU A 171 -11.77 -13.12 -3.99
N LEU A 172 -11.51 -11.87 -4.39
CA LEU A 172 -10.92 -10.83 -3.56
C LEU A 172 -11.93 -9.69 -3.41
N ILE A 173 -12.19 -9.27 -2.17
CA ILE A 173 -13.12 -8.17 -1.82
C ILE A 173 -12.42 -7.19 -0.88
#